data_a48a81e0ee2fd7f30631a6af2c58d23f
#
_entry.id   a48a81e0ee2fd7f30631a6af2c58d23f
#
_cell.length_a   1.000
_cell.length_b   1.000
_cell.length_c   1.000
_cell.angle_alpha   90.00
_cell.angle_beta   90.00
_cell.angle_gamma   90.00
#
_symmetry.space_group_name_H-M   'P 1'
#
loop_
_entity.id
_entity.type
_entity.pdbx_description
1 polymer ?
#
loop_
_entity_poly.entity_id
_entity_poly.type
_entity_poly.pdbx_seq_one_letter_code
_entity_poly.pdbx_strand_id
1 'polypeptide(L)'
;YPNGNVEPNGNITRAEVATIFFRLLTEKVRTANSTQSNSLSDVTRGQWFNHAVSTLSSMGIVKGHNDGTFAPNAPITRAEFAAIAARFDDKNTDTSSKFTDIASHWAKNEIGIAANKGWINGYPDGTFRPNQYITRAEAMTLVNRVLNRLPENSSDLLDSMIKWPDNSDASAWYYLA
;
A
#
# COMPACT_ATOMS: atom_id res chain seq x y z
N TYR A 1 5.08 2.76 -16.29
CA TYR A 1 4.20 3.63 -17.09
C TYR A 1 4.49 3.46 -18.59
N PRO A 2 3.60 3.98 -19.49
CA PRO A 2 3.82 3.91 -20.93
C PRO A 2 5.12 4.56 -21.43
N ASN A 3 5.68 5.50 -20.65
CA ASN A 3 6.98 6.14 -20.93
C ASN A 3 8.20 5.27 -20.52
N GLY A 4 7.98 4.06 -20.01
CA GLY A 4 9.04 3.15 -19.58
C GLY A 4 9.62 3.45 -18.19
N ASN A 5 9.03 4.38 -17.43
CA ASN A 5 9.50 4.78 -16.09
C ASN A 5 8.67 4.14 -14.97
N VAL A 6 9.28 3.98 -13.79
CA VAL A 6 8.62 3.57 -12.54
C VAL A 6 8.06 4.79 -11.77
N GLU A 7 8.68 5.94 -11.95
CA GLU A 7 8.37 7.20 -11.24
C GLU A 7 8.45 7.06 -9.71
N PRO A 8 9.60 6.67 -9.15
CA PRO A 8 9.73 6.30 -7.74
C PRO A 8 9.32 7.42 -6.77
N ASN A 9 9.55 8.68 -7.16
CA ASN A 9 9.21 9.86 -6.36
C ASN A 9 7.79 10.39 -6.62
N GLY A 10 7.07 9.83 -7.59
CA GLY A 10 5.66 10.15 -7.84
C GLY A 10 4.74 9.58 -6.76
N ASN A 11 3.63 10.24 -6.49
CA ASN A 11 2.62 9.71 -5.58
C ASN A 11 1.93 8.49 -6.22
N ILE A 12 1.66 7.47 -5.41
CA ILE A 12 0.86 6.33 -5.84
C ILE A 12 -0.62 6.58 -5.55
N THR A 13 -1.50 6.14 -6.45
CA THR A 13 -2.94 6.31 -6.30
C THR A 13 -3.57 5.21 -5.46
N ARG A 14 -4.77 5.49 -4.93
CA ARG A 14 -5.56 4.53 -4.15
C ARG A 14 -5.92 3.29 -4.97
N ALA A 15 -6.24 3.45 -6.26
CA ALA A 15 -6.54 2.32 -7.16
C ALA A 15 -5.31 1.45 -7.45
N GLU A 16 -4.14 2.07 -7.63
CA GLU A 16 -2.89 1.32 -7.82
C GLU A 16 -2.56 0.48 -6.59
N VAL A 17 -2.66 1.07 -5.38
CA VAL A 17 -2.43 0.33 -4.12
C VAL A 17 -3.44 -0.81 -3.97
N ALA A 18 -4.73 -0.57 -4.17
CA ALA A 18 -5.73 -1.63 -4.12
C ALA A 18 -5.41 -2.76 -5.10
N THR A 19 -4.96 -2.43 -6.31
CA THR A 19 -4.59 -3.44 -7.31
C THR A 19 -3.36 -4.23 -6.90
N ILE A 20 -2.37 -3.62 -6.26
CA ILE A 20 -1.20 -4.32 -5.71
C ILE A 20 -1.66 -5.33 -4.66
N PHE A 21 -2.41 -4.92 -3.64
CA PHE A 21 -2.88 -5.82 -2.59
C PHE A 21 -3.79 -6.93 -3.12
N PHE A 22 -4.65 -6.65 -4.10
CA PHE A 22 -5.45 -7.66 -4.77
C PHE A 22 -4.60 -8.73 -5.46
N ARG A 23 -3.49 -8.34 -6.11
CA ARG A 23 -2.56 -9.27 -6.74
C ARG A 23 -1.74 -10.09 -5.75
N LEU A 24 -1.57 -9.61 -4.52
CA LEU A 24 -0.91 -10.33 -3.43
C LEU A 24 -1.78 -11.42 -2.79
N LEU A 25 -3.10 -11.39 -3.00
CA LEU A 25 -3.98 -12.47 -2.57
C LEU A 25 -3.57 -13.79 -3.23
N THR A 26 -3.56 -14.88 -2.45
CA THR A 26 -3.42 -16.21 -3.04
C THR A 26 -4.57 -16.47 -4.02
N GLU A 27 -4.35 -17.31 -5.01
CA GLU A 27 -5.37 -17.64 -6.01
C GLU A 27 -6.66 -18.16 -5.34
N LYS A 28 -6.53 -19.01 -4.33
CA LYS A 28 -7.65 -19.54 -3.57
C LYS A 28 -8.49 -18.44 -2.93
N VAL A 29 -7.86 -17.48 -2.24
CA VAL A 29 -8.56 -16.38 -1.57
C VAL A 29 -9.17 -15.44 -2.59
N ARG A 30 -8.42 -15.09 -3.63
CA ARG A 30 -8.87 -14.21 -4.70
C ARG A 30 -10.10 -14.78 -5.42
N THR A 31 -10.09 -16.07 -5.77
CA THR A 31 -11.21 -16.74 -6.45
C THR A 31 -12.44 -16.82 -5.54
N ALA A 32 -12.25 -17.15 -4.26
CA ALA A 32 -13.36 -17.28 -3.31
C ALA A 32 -14.08 -15.96 -3.02
N ASN A 33 -13.38 -14.83 -3.14
CA ASN A 33 -13.92 -13.48 -2.82
C ASN A 33 -14.13 -12.59 -4.05
N SER A 34 -13.88 -13.13 -5.25
CA SER A 34 -13.92 -12.38 -6.50
C SER A 34 -15.28 -11.74 -6.75
N THR A 35 -15.32 -10.42 -6.90
CA THR A 35 -16.51 -9.66 -7.27
C THR A 35 -16.16 -8.40 -8.04
N GLN A 36 -17.09 -7.96 -8.90
CA GLN A 36 -17.06 -6.66 -9.57
C GLN A 36 -18.19 -5.74 -9.09
N SER A 37 -18.96 -6.20 -8.11
CA SER A 37 -20.06 -5.45 -7.51
C SER A 37 -19.61 -4.77 -6.22
N ASN A 38 -19.93 -3.50 -6.09
CA ASN A 38 -19.63 -2.68 -4.90
C ASN A 38 -20.68 -1.56 -4.77
N SER A 39 -20.63 -0.83 -3.65
CA SER A 39 -21.51 0.32 -3.38
C SER A 39 -20.83 1.69 -3.60
N LEU A 40 -19.63 1.70 -4.16
CA LEU A 40 -18.83 2.91 -4.35
C LEU A 40 -19.23 3.60 -5.66
N SER A 41 -19.69 4.84 -5.59
CA SER A 41 -20.31 5.54 -6.72
C SER A 41 -19.36 5.81 -7.89
N ASP A 42 -18.06 5.88 -7.62
CA ASP A 42 -16.99 6.17 -8.59
C ASP A 42 -16.18 4.92 -9.02
N VAL A 43 -16.63 3.71 -8.60
CA VAL A 43 -16.02 2.43 -8.98
C VAL A 43 -17.01 1.63 -9.82
N THR A 44 -17.00 1.88 -11.13
CA THR A 44 -17.95 1.29 -12.08
C THR A 44 -17.35 0.14 -12.86
N ARG A 45 -18.21 -0.75 -13.36
CA ARG A 45 -17.81 -1.88 -14.19
C ARG A 45 -17.09 -1.40 -15.45
N GLY A 46 -16.02 -2.12 -15.84
CA GLY A 46 -15.18 -1.77 -16.99
C GLY A 46 -13.96 -0.93 -16.65
N GLN A 47 -13.90 -0.30 -15.47
CA GLN A 47 -12.68 0.35 -15.01
C GLN A 47 -11.62 -0.70 -14.63
N TRP A 48 -10.36 -0.47 -14.96
CA TRP A 48 -9.26 -1.42 -14.77
C TRP A 48 -9.06 -1.85 -13.31
N PHE A 49 -9.40 -0.99 -12.37
CA PHE A 49 -9.28 -1.22 -10.94
C PHE A 49 -10.58 -1.78 -10.29
N ASN A 50 -11.71 -1.80 -11.01
CA ASN A 50 -13.01 -2.18 -10.42
C ASN A 50 -12.94 -3.54 -9.72
N HIS A 51 -12.42 -4.57 -10.38
CA HIS A 51 -12.33 -5.90 -9.81
C HIS A 51 -11.51 -5.95 -8.52
N ALA A 52 -10.36 -5.27 -8.50
CA ALA A 52 -9.50 -5.21 -7.32
C ALA A 52 -10.18 -4.47 -6.16
N VAL A 53 -10.72 -3.28 -6.42
CA VAL A 53 -11.38 -2.46 -5.40
C VAL A 53 -12.63 -3.15 -4.87
N SER A 54 -13.49 -3.69 -5.75
CA SER A 54 -14.72 -4.37 -5.33
C SER A 54 -14.43 -5.60 -4.47
N THR A 55 -13.46 -6.43 -4.86
CA THR A 55 -13.07 -7.62 -4.11
C THR A 55 -12.49 -7.25 -2.74
N LEU A 56 -11.54 -6.32 -2.68
CA LEU A 56 -10.94 -5.90 -1.41
C LEU A 56 -11.93 -5.14 -0.50
N SER A 57 -12.89 -4.43 -1.09
CA SER A 57 -13.97 -3.78 -0.35
C SER A 57 -14.91 -4.80 0.28
N SER A 58 -15.29 -5.85 -0.45
CA SER A 58 -16.12 -6.94 0.09
C SER A 58 -15.43 -7.72 1.21
N MET A 59 -14.10 -7.78 1.19
CA MET A 59 -13.27 -8.36 2.25
C MET A 59 -13.01 -7.41 3.44
N GLY A 60 -13.45 -6.13 3.35
CA GLY A 60 -13.21 -5.11 4.38
C GLY A 60 -11.79 -4.58 4.44
N ILE A 61 -10.92 -4.95 3.49
CA ILE A 61 -9.50 -4.53 3.43
C ILE A 61 -9.39 -3.06 2.99
N VAL A 62 -10.11 -2.68 1.91
CA VAL A 62 -10.22 -1.26 1.51
C VAL A 62 -11.58 -0.71 1.91
N LYS A 63 -11.63 0.58 2.19
CA LYS A 63 -12.87 1.30 2.51
C LYS A 63 -12.95 2.57 1.66
N GLY A 64 -14.17 2.93 1.27
CA GLY A 64 -14.48 4.23 0.68
C GLY A 64 -14.56 5.34 1.74
N HIS A 65 -14.84 6.53 1.25
CA HIS A 65 -15.13 7.71 2.06
C HIS A 65 -16.60 7.74 2.53
N ASN A 66 -16.92 8.61 3.48
CA ASN A 66 -18.27 8.75 4.02
C ASN A 66 -19.30 9.27 2.99
N ASP A 67 -18.84 9.87 1.90
CA ASP A 67 -19.66 10.34 0.78
C ASP A 67 -20.01 9.24 -0.24
N GLY A 68 -19.59 8.00 0.03
CA GLY A 68 -19.84 6.85 -0.84
C GLY A 68 -18.87 6.71 -2.02
N THR A 69 -17.78 7.50 -2.05
CA THR A 69 -16.74 7.40 -3.08
C THR A 69 -15.54 6.58 -2.61
N PHE A 70 -14.75 6.07 -3.55
CA PHE A 70 -13.44 5.47 -3.29
C PHE A 70 -12.29 6.44 -3.60
N ALA A 71 -12.51 7.40 -4.47
CA ALA A 71 -11.51 8.31 -5.02
C ALA A 71 -10.29 7.58 -5.67
N PRO A 72 -10.50 6.73 -6.69
CA PRO A 72 -9.48 5.81 -7.22
C PRO A 72 -8.21 6.49 -7.72
N ASN A 73 -8.34 7.68 -8.29
CA ASN A 73 -7.22 8.44 -8.86
C ASN A 73 -6.56 9.41 -7.86
N ALA A 74 -7.10 9.54 -6.65
CA ALA A 74 -6.48 10.36 -5.62
C ALA A 74 -5.19 9.70 -5.10
N PRO A 75 -4.15 10.49 -4.77
CA PRO A 75 -3.00 9.98 -4.05
C PRO A 75 -3.43 9.37 -2.71
N ILE A 76 -2.81 8.24 -2.34
CA ILE A 76 -3.08 7.60 -1.05
C ILE A 76 -2.23 8.23 0.05
N THR A 77 -2.80 8.40 1.23
CA THR A 77 -2.05 8.85 2.40
C THR A 77 -1.31 7.71 3.09
N ARG A 78 -0.30 8.04 3.89
CA ARG A 78 0.46 7.08 4.71
C ARG A 78 -0.46 6.29 5.65
N ALA A 79 -1.45 6.96 6.25
CA ALA A 79 -2.44 6.32 7.13
C ALA A 79 -3.35 5.34 6.39
N GLU A 80 -3.85 5.71 5.23
CA GLU A 80 -4.70 4.83 4.41
C GLU A 80 -3.94 3.59 3.95
N PHE A 81 -2.68 3.74 3.54
CA PHE A 81 -1.84 2.62 3.16
C PHE A 81 -1.59 1.68 4.35
N ALA A 82 -1.22 2.23 5.52
CA ALA A 82 -1.03 1.46 6.75
C ALA A 82 -2.31 0.70 7.14
N ALA A 83 -3.48 1.33 6.97
CA ALA A 83 -4.76 0.69 7.25
C ALA A 83 -5.06 -0.49 6.32
N ILE A 84 -4.76 -0.37 5.02
CA ILE A 84 -4.89 -1.48 4.07
C ILE A 84 -3.94 -2.62 4.46
N ALA A 85 -2.68 -2.32 4.73
CA ALA A 85 -1.68 -3.32 5.12
C ALA A 85 -2.07 -4.06 6.41
N ALA A 86 -2.52 -3.33 7.44
CA ALA A 86 -2.95 -3.92 8.71
C ALA A 86 -4.18 -4.83 8.55
N ARG A 87 -5.14 -4.47 7.70
CA ARG A 87 -6.35 -5.26 7.44
C ARG A 87 -6.09 -6.46 6.51
N PHE A 88 -5.04 -6.39 5.71
CA PHE A 88 -4.63 -7.50 4.84
C PHE A 88 -4.10 -8.70 5.65
N ASP A 89 -3.51 -8.45 6.82
CA ASP A 89 -3.07 -9.48 7.77
C ASP A 89 -3.81 -9.32 9.10
N ASP A 90 -4.78 -10.16 9.36
CA ASP A 90 -5.65 -10.17 10.53
C ASP A 90 -5.02 -10.73 11.83
N LYS A 91 -3.76 -11.14 11.80
CA LYS A 91 -3.13 -11.92 12.87
C LYS A 91 -2.54 -11.11 14.03
N ASN A 92 -2.49 -9.78 13.95
CA ASN A 92 -1.89 -8.96 15.00
C ASN A 92 -2.90 -7.99 15.59
N THR A 93 -3.01 -8.01 16.91
CA THR A 93 -3.90 -7.14 17.69
C THR A 93 -3.16 -6.07 18.51
N ASP A 94 -1.82 -6.04 18.46
CA ASP A 94 -1.07 -5.01 19.16
C ASP A 94 -1.16 -3.67 18.40
N THR A 95 -1.94 -2.77 18.98
CA THR A 95 -2.22 -1.43 18.43
C THR A 95 -1.35 -0.36 19.06
N SER A 96 -0.43 -0.71 19.95
CA SER A 96 0.45 0.24 20.62
C SER A 96 1.31 0.98 19.59
N SER A 97 1.57 2.26 19.83
CA SER A 97 2.42 3.06 18.95
C SER A 97 3.12 4.17 19.70
N LYS A 98 4.36 4.42 19.31
CA LYS A 98 5.21 5.49 19.83
C LYS A 98 5.07 6.83 19.07
N PHE A 99 4.25 6.88 18.03
CA PHE A 99 4.12 8.10 17.22
C PHE A 99 3.27 9.16 17.92
N THR A 100 3.78 10.38 17.95
CA THR A 100 3.21 11.48 18.73
C THR A 100 2.01 12.14 18.06
N ASP A 101 1.88 12.01 16.73
CA ASP A 101 0.91 12.74 15.90
C ASP A 101 -0.32 11.92 15.47
N ILE A 102 -0.50 10.71 16.04
CA ILE A 102 -1.64 9.84 15.70
C ILE A 102 -2.63 9.61 16.83
N ALA A 103 -2.47 10.27 17.97
CA ALA A 103 -3.25 9.98 19.20
C ALA A 103 -4.78 10.06 18.96
N SER A 104 -5.25 11.02 18.19
CA SER A 104 -6.66 11.21 17.80
C SER A 104 -6.96 10.82 16.34
N HIS A 105 -6.00 10.25 15.62
CA HIS A 105 -6.18 9.91 14.20
C HIS A 105 -7.02 8.63 14.06
N TRP A 106 -7.92 8.59 13.07
CA TRP A 106 -8.83 7.47 12.82
C TRP A 106 -8.12 6.14 12.58
N ALA A 107 -6.91 6.17 11.99
CA ALA A 107 -6.11 4.97 11.68
C ALA A 107 -5.09 4.64 12.79
N LYS A 108 -5.20 5.21 14.00
CA LYS A 108 -4.25 4.99 15.09
C LYS A 108 -3.93 3.52 15.32
N ASN A 109 -4.96 2.69 15.38
CA ASN A 109 -4.82 1.26 15.66
C ASN A 109 -4.12 0.53 14.51
N GLU A 110 -4.53 0.78 13.28
CA GLU A 110 -3.93 0.18 12.11
C GLU A 110 -2.47 0.61 11.90
N ILE A 111 -2.15 1.88 12.19
CA ILE A 111 -0.77 2.38 12.18
C ILE A 111 0.05 1.65 13.24
N GLY A 112 -0.49 1.47 14.46
CA GLY A 112 0.15 0.70 15.53
C GLY A 112 0.47 -0.73 15.09
N ILE A 113 -0.52 -1.44 14.55
CA ILE A 113 -0.35 -2.81 14.03
C ILE A 113 0.76 -2.86 12.98
N ALA A 114 0.72 -1.99 11.97
CA ALA A 114 1.70 -2.00 10.88
C ALA A 114 3.12 -1.63 11.38
N ALA A 115 3.23 -0.75 12.38
CA ALA A 115 4.51 -0.40 13.02
C ALA A 115 5.08 -1.56 13.84
N ASN A 116 4.26 -2.24 14.64
CA ASN A 116 4.70 -3.38 15.47
C ASN A 116 5.11 -4.59 14.62
N LYS A 117 4.60 -4.69 13.40
CA LYS A 117 5.05 -5.67 12.40
C LYS A 117 6.33 -5.26 11.66
N GLY A 118 6.85 -4.05 11.91
CA GLY A 118 8.03 -3.53 11.20
C GLY A 118 7.77 -3.16 9.74
N TRP A 119 6.51 -3.10 9.32
CA TRP A 119 6.16 -2.77 7.94
C TRP A 119 6.32 -1.29 7.63
N ILE A 120 6.01 -0.44 8.61
CA ILE A 120 6.14 1.01 8.49
C ILE A 120 7.06 1.56 9.57
N ASN A 121 7.77 2.64 9.21
CA ASN A 121 8.57 3.42 10.12
C ASN A 121 8.03 4.86 10.16
N GLY A 122 8.20 5.50 11.33
CA GLY A 122 8.02 6.94 11.47
C GLY A 122 9.29 7.69 11.09
N TYR A 123 9.25 8.97 11.36
CA TYR A 123 10.37 9.89 11.16
C TYR A 123 11.23 10.00 12.43
N PRO A 124 12.48 10.49 12.31
CA PRO A 124 13.38 10.67 13.47
C PRO A 124 12.83 11.62 14.55
N ASP A 125 11.90 12.51 14.19
CA ASP A 125 11.21 13.43 15.11
C ASP A 125 10.08 12.76 15.93
N GLY A 126 9.89 11.46 15.79
CA GLY A 126 8.86 10.69 16.48
C GLY A 126 7.47 10.78 15.87
N THR A 127 7.32 11.41 14.72
CA THR A 127 6.04 11.51 14.00
C THR A 127 5.86 10.39 12.98
N PHE A 128 4.59 10.11 12.62
CA PHE A 128 4.23 9.22 11.52
C PHE A 128 3.83 9.99 10.26
N ARG A 129 3.32 11.20 10.41
CA ARG A 129 2.76 12.07 9.36
C ARG A 129 1.62 11.38 8.60
N PRO A 130 0.52 11.02 9.28
CA PRO A 130 -0.53 10.15 8.75
C PRO A 130 -1.20 10.68 7.48
N ASN A 131 -1.34 12.00 7.35
CA ASN A 131 -2.01 12.66 6.22
C ASN A 131 -1.07 12.99 5.04
N GLN A 132 0.24 12.71 5.16
CA GLN A 132 1.17 12.87 4.04
C GLN A 132 0.90 11.79 2.99
N TYR A 133 0.96 12.18 1.72
CA TYR A 133 0.89 11.21 0.62
C TYR A 133 2.16 10.34 0.59
N ILE A 134 1.99 9.10 0.16
CA ILE A 134 3.09 8.13 0.03
C ILE A 134 3.56 8.10 -1.43
N THR A 135 4.87 8.04 -1.61
CA THR A 135 5.45 7.87 -2.94
C THR A 135 5.40 6.40 -3.39
N ARG A 136 5.60 6.16 -4.67
CA ARG A 136 5.67 4.81 -5.24
C ARG A 136 6.81 4.00 -4.64
N ALA A 137 7.97 4.63 -4.44
CA ALA A 137 9.12 3.99 -3.79
C ALA A 137 8.82 3.58 -2.35
N GLU A 138 8.18 4.46 -1.56
CA GLU A 138 7.75 4.14 -0.20
C GLU A 138 6.73 2.99 -0.18
N ALA A 139 5.77 2.98 -1.12
CA ALA A 139 4.78 1.92 -1.24
C ALA A 139 5.44 0.57 -1.57
N MET A 140 6.38 0.53 -2.52
CA MET A 140 7.10 -0.69 -2.89
C MET A 140 7.95 -1.22 -1.74
N THR A 141 8.69 -0.35 -1.05
CA THR A 141 9.46 -0.72 0.15
C THR A 141 8.56 -1.35 1.22
N LEU A 142 7.38 -0.77 1.46
CA LEU A 142 6.44 -1.30 2.43
C LEU A 142 5.88 -2.66 1.99
N VAL A 143 5.50 -2.81 0.71
CA VAL A 143 5.04 -4.09 0.16
C VAL A 143 6.11 -5.17 0.33
N ASN A 144 7.38 -4.86 0.05
CA ASN A 144 8.48 -5.81 0.23
C ASN A 144 8.68 -6.20 1.71
N ARG A 145 8.49 -5.27 2.65
CA ARG A 145 8.49 -5.58 4.10
C ARG A 145 7.33 -6.50 4.49
N VAL A 146 6.13 -6.23 4.02
CA VAL A 146 4.95 -7.09 4.25
C VAL A 146 5.20 -8.51 3.75
N LEU A 147 5.88 -8.65 2.62
CA LEU A 147 6.21 -9.93 2.00
C LEU A 147 7.50 -10.57 2.55
N ASN A 148 8.19 -9.90 3.47
CA ASN A 148 9.53 -10.31 3.95
C ASN A 148 10.52 -10.54 2.80
N ARG A 149 10.58 -9.63 1.85
CA ARG A 149 11.40 -9.68 0.63
C ARG A 149 12.32 -8.47 0.50
N LEU A 150 13.00 -8.10 1.58
CA LEU A 150 13.96 -7.00 1.56
C LEU A 150 15.34 -7.56 1.20
N PRO A 151 15.91 -7.19 0.05
CA PRO A 151 17.32 -7.43 -0.23
C PRO A 151 18.20 -6.68 0.77
N GLU A 152 19.26 -7.31 1.24
CA GLU A 152 20.23 -6.65 2.14
C GLU A 152 21.25 -5.82 1.34
N ASN A 153 21.52 -6.27 0.12
CA ASN A 153 22.49 -5.61 -0.77
C ASN A 153 22.18 -5.95 -2.25
N SER A 154 22.95 -5.35 -3.16
CA SER A 154 22.73 -5.52 -4.59
C SER A 154 22.98 -6.93 -5.12
N SER A 155 23.71 -7.79 -4.40
CA SER A 155 23.93 -9.19 -4.83
C SER A 155 22.72 -10.08 -4.57
N ASP A 156 21.72 -9.60 -3.81
CA ASP A 156 20.46 -10.30 -3.60
C ASP A 156 19.46 -10.04 -4.73
N LEU A 157 19.78 -9.09 -5.62
CA LEU A 157 18.95 -8.77 -6.78
C LEU A 157 19.17 -9.80 -7.88
N LEU A 158 18.09 -10.23 -8.53
CA LEU A 158 18.16 -11.18 -9.64
C LEU A 158 18.77 -10.48 -10.88
N ASP A 159 19.70 -11.13 -11.56
CA ASP A 159 20.27 -10.63 -12.83
C ASP A 159 19.20 -10.39 -13.89
N SER A 160 18.10 -11.16 -13.83
CA SER A 160 16.95 -11.08 -14.73
C SER A 160 15.92 -10.02 -14.36
N MET A 161 16.15 -9.24 -13.27
CA MET A 161 15.19 -8.21 -12.89
C MET A 161 15.08 -7.11 -13.96
N ILE A 162 13.87 -6.61 -14.14
CA ILE A 162 13.63 -5.49 -15.05
C ILE A 162 14.28 -4.23 -14.46
N LYS A 163 15.15 -3.60 -15.23
CA LYS A 163 15.75 -2.30 -14.91
C LYS A 163 14.98 -1.19 -15.63
N TRP A 164 14.69 -0.13 -14.91
CA TRP A 164 13.96 1.02 -15.42
C TRP A 164 14.90 2.22 -15.51
N PRO A 165 14.74 3.11 -16.52
CA PRO A 165 15.66 4.25 -16.70
C PRO A 165 15.78 5.15 -15.47
N ASP A 166 14.69 5.33 -14.73
CA ASP A 166 14.59 6.23 -13.57
C ASP A 166 14.77 5.55 -12.21
N ASN A 167 15.17 4.27 -12.18
CA ASN A 167 15.51 3.56 -10.94
C ASN A 167 16.90 2.89 -11.00
N SER A 168 17.79 3.39 -11.85
CA SER A 168 19.14 2.85 -12.03
C SER A 168 20.18 3.39 -11.05
N ASP A 169 19.85 4.40 -10.24
CA ASP A 169 20.75 4.97 -9.25
C ASP A 169 20.88 4.04 -8.03
N ALA A 170 22.00 3.32 -7.95
CA ALA A 170 22.30 2.40 -6.86
C ALA A 170 22.50 3.08 -5.50
N SER A 171 22.69 4.41 -5.46
CA SER A 171 22.77 5.18 -4.22
C SER A 171 21.40 5.60 -3.67
N ALA A 172 20.34 5.47 -4.47
CA ALA A 172 18.99 5.82 -4.03
C ALA A 172 18.53 4.85 -2.94
N TRP A 173 17.95 5.40 -1.87
CA TRP A 173 17.48 4.63 -0.71
C TRP A 173 16.45 3.53 -1.06
N TYR A 174 15.77 3.69 -2.18
CA TYR A 174 14.75 2.75 -2.69
C TYR A 174 15.29 1.76 -3.73
N TYR A 175 16.58 1.80 -4.05
CA TYR A 175 17.16 0.98 -5.14
C TYR A 175 16.95 -0.52 -4.91
N LEU A 176 16.98 -0.96 -3.66
CA LEU A 176 16.77 -2.35 -3.25
C LEU A 176 15.29 -2.69 -2.97
N ALA A 177 14.35 -1.76 -3.15
CA ALA A 177 12.94 -1.92 -2.81
C ALA A 177 12.10 -2.52 -3.93
#